data_76069ab9d1021da7d5c920af64f35add
#
_entry.id   76069ab9d1021da7d5c920af64f35add
#
_cell.length_a   1.000
_cell.length_b   1.000
_cell.length_c   1.000
_cell.angle_alpha   90.00
_cell.angle_beta   90.00
_cell.angle_gamma   90.00
#
_symmetry.space_group_name_H-M   'P 1'
#
loop_
_entity.id
_entity.type
_entity.pdbx_description
1 polymer ?
#
loop_
_entity_poly.entity_id
_entity_poly.type
_entity_poly.pdbx_seq_one_letter_code
_entity_poly.pdbx_strand_id
1 'polypeptide(L)'
;TIIRLADWFGIEQIICSEDTVDFYNPKVIQATMGSFTRVNMVYTDLVEYLSKTENVNIGTDMDGENLYTFDKPEKINLILGNEGNGMRPETEKLLQKCITIPRFGKAQSTESLNVSMAAGIILGQLFSK
;
A
#
# COMPACT_ATOMS: atom_id res chain seq x y z
N THR A 1 3.37 5.06 12.68
CA THR A 1 4.24 3.95 12.24
C THR A 1 4.45 3.94 10.73
N ILE A 2 3.38 4.12 9.96
CA ILE A 2 3.50 4.13 8.50
C ILE A 2 4.34 5.32 8.02
N ILE A 3 4.19 6.47 8.63
CA ILE A 3 4.99 7.65 8.29
C ILE A 3 6.48 7.38 8.52
N ARG A 4 6.79 6.71 9.63
CA ARG A 4 8.18 6.36 9.94
C ARG A 4 8.76 5.37 8.93
N LEU A 5 7.96 4.40 8.50
CA LEU A 5 8.37 3.46 7.46
C LEU A 5 8.60 4.18 6.14
N ALA A 6 7.71 5.09 5.78
CA ALA A 6 7.86 5.86 4.55
C ALA A 6 9.15 6.66 4.56
N ASP A 7 9.45 7.32 5.66
CA ASP A 7 10.69 8.06 5.80
C ASP A 7 11.92 7.14 5.69
N TRP A 8 11.85 5.99 6.35
CA TRP A 8 12.95 5.02 6.33
C TRP A 8 13.29 4.55 4.93
N PHE A 9 12.27 4.29 4.12
CA PHE A 9 12.46 3.78 2.76
C PHE A 9 12.56 4.88 1.70
N GLY A 10 12.57 6.13 2.08
CA GLY A 10 12.70 7.24 1.13
C GLY A 10 11.45 7.48 0.30
N ILE A 11 10.30 7.14 0.84
CA ILE A 11 9.03 7.40 0.19
C ILE A 11 8.69 8.87 0.35
N GLU A 12 8.37 9.53 -0.75
CA GLU A 12 8.15 10.96 -0.74
C GLU A 12 6.78 11.37 -0.23
N GLN A 13 5.77 10.54 -0.44
CA GLN A 13 4.41 11.00 -0.27
C GLN A 13 3.48 9.90 0.22
N ILE A 14 2.67 10.24 1.20
CA ILE A 14 1.56 9.40 1.66
C ILE A 14 0.27 10.13 1.30
N ILE A 15 -0.60 9.46 0.58
CA ILE A 15 -1.86 10.03 0.16
C ILE A 15 -2.98 9.38 0.96
N CYS A 16 -3.78 10.20 1.60
CA CYS A 16 -4.87 9.75 2.44
C CYS A 16 -6.19 10.17 1.84
N SER A 17 -7.22 9.39 2.12
CA SER A 17 -8.57 9.79 1.75
C SER A 17 -8.97 11.08 2.45
N GLU A 18 -9.75 11.92 1.77
CA GLU A 18 -10.29 13.15 2.37
C GLU A 18 -11.26 12.88 3.50
N ASP A 19 -11.83 11.69 3.51
CA ASP A 19 -12.77 11.30 4.56
C ASP A 19 -12.00 10.97 5.83
N THR A 20 -11.58 12.01 6.52
CA THR A 20 -10.72 11.90 7.70
C THR A 20 -11.45 11.40 8.95
N VAL A 21 -12.76 11.33 8.91
CA VAL A 21 -13.56 10.84 10.04
C VAL A 21 -13.45 9.34 10.17
N ASP A 22 -13.13 8.67 9.09
CA ASP A 22 -13.08 7.23 9.03
C ASP A 22 -11.62 6.75 9.11
N PHE A 23 -11.25 6.18 10.25
CA PHE A 23 -9.91 5.61 10.44
C PHE A 23 -9.64 4.43 9.52
N TYR A 24 -10.63 4.00 8.79
CA TYR A 24 -10.59 2.79 7.99
C TYR A 24 -10.42 3.04 6.50
N ASN A 25 -10.20 4.27 6.12
CA ASN A 25 -9.98 4.58 4.71
C ASN A 25 -8.62 4.08 4.25
N PRO A 26 -8.53 3.59 3.01
CA PRO A 26 -7.25 3.15 2.49
C PRO A 26 -6.27 4.30 2.39
N LYS A 27 -5.00 3.97 2.57
CA LYS A 27 -3.91 4.92 2.42
C LYS A 27 -3.09 4.50 1.21
N VAL A 28 -2.66 5.48 0.45
CA VAL A 28 -1.80 5.24 -0.70
C VAL A 28 -0.39 5.70 -0.34
N ILE A 29 0.57 4.80 -0.51
CA ILE A 29 1.97 5.13 -0.32
C ILE A 29 2.61 5.14 -1.70
N GLN A 30 3.05 6.30 -2.13
CA GLN A 30 3.74 6.43 -3.39
C GLN A 30 5.22 6.16 -3.16
N ALA A 31 5.70 5.06 -3.74
CA ALA A 31 7.09 4.67 -3.60
C ALA A 31 7.84 5.07 -4.85
N THR A 32 8.56 6.17 -4.77
CA THR A 32 9.47 6.59 -5.82
C THR A 32 10.89 6.46 -5.31
N MET A 33 11.82 6.16 -6.18
CA MET A 33 13.22 6.10 -5.84
C MET A 33 13.75 7.53 -5.68
N GLY A 34 13.52 8.10 -4.52
CA GLY A 34 13.94 9.47 -4.23
C GLY A 34 14.96 9.51 -3.11
N SER A 35 15.68 10.61 -3.03
CA SER A 35 16.65 10.84 -1.96
C SER A 35 16.09 11.73 -0.86
N PHE A 36 14.78 11.80 -0.75
CA PHE A 36 14.13 12.73 0.17
C PHE A 36 14.00 12.14 1.56
N THR A 37 14.12 13.00 2.55
CA THR A 37 14.06 12.63 3.94
C THR A 37 12.78 13.05 4.62
N ARG A 38 11.90 13.73 3.92
CA ARG A 38 10.62 14.18 4.48
C ARG A 38 9.47 13.60 3.70
N VAL A 39 8.48 13.12 4.45
CA VAL A 39 7.27 12.54 3.89
C VAL A 39 6.18 13.59 3.87
N ASN A 40 5.59 13.81 2.72
CA ASN A 40 4.44 14.70 2.59
C ASN A 40 3.16 13.92 2.80
N MET A 41 2.29 14.45 3.65
CA MET A 41 0.95 13.90 3.82
C MET A 41 -0.02 14.72 2.99
N VAL A 42 -0.72 14.06 2.08
CA VAL A 42 -1.70 14.71 1.21
C VAL A 42 -3.05 14.06 1.41
N TYR A 43 -4.07 14.87 1.62
CA TYR A 43 -5.45 14.40 1.76
C TYR A 43 -6.21 14.75 0.49
N THR A 44 -6.73 13.75 -0.19
CA THR A 44 -7.40 13.96 -1.46
C THR A 44 -8.38 12.83 -1.74
N ASP A 45 -9.17 13.00 -2.80
CA ASP A 45 -10.03 11.93 -3.28
C ASP A 45 -9.15 10.84 -3.92
N LEU A 46 -9.09 9.68 -3.26
CA LEU A 46 -8.24 8.58 -3.71
C LEU A 46 -8.66 8.05 -5.07
N VAL A 47 -9.95 7.95 -5.33
CA VAL A 47 -10.43 7.44 -6.62
C VAL A 47 -9.97 8.35 -7.73
N GLU A 48 -10.10 9.65 -7.56
CA GLU A 48 -9.63 10.61 -8.55
C GLU A 48 -8.13 10.54 -8.73
N TYR A 49 -7.38 10.52 -7.63
CA TYR A 49 -5.93 10.44 -7.68
C TYR A 49 -5.45 9.20 -8.43
N LEU A 50 -6.00 8.04 -8.06
CA LEU A 50 -5.56 6.77 -8.63
C LEU A 50 -5.99 6.60 -10.08
N SER A 51 -7.06 7.27 -10.50
CA SER A 51 -7.50 7.20 -11.89
C SER A 51 -6.65 8.05 -12.83
N LYS A 52 -5.93 9.03 -12.28
CA LYS A 52 -5.11 9.96 -13.07
C LYS A 52 -3.62 9.71 -12.96
N THR A 53 -3.20 8.84 -12.06
CA THR A 53 -1.78 8.59 -11.83
C THR A 53 -1.13 7.84 -12.98
N GLU A 54 0.14 8.14 -13.22
CA GLU A 54 0.95 7.37 -14.18
C GLU A 54 1.65 6.19 -13.51
N ASN A 55 1.63 6.14 -12.19
CA ASN A 55 2.21 5.04 -11.44
C ASN A 55 1.33 3.79 -11.54
N VAL A 56 1.93 2.63 -11.30
CA VAL A 56 1.18 1.38 -11.26
C VAL A 56 0.54 1.24 -9.89
N ASN A 57 -0.78 1.10 -9.87
CA ASN A 57 -1.53 0.93 -8.62
C ASN A 57 -1.48 -0.53 -8.20
N ILE A 58 -0.88 -0.78 -7.04
CA ILE A 58 -0.71 -2.13 -6.49
C ILE A 58 -1.42 -2.22 -5.16
N GLY A 59 -2.34 -3.15 -5.07
CA GLY A 59 -3.02 -3.43 -3.82
C GLY A 59 -2.51 -4.69 -3.16
N THR A 60 -3.06 -4.98 -2.00
CA THR A 60 -2.74 -6.20 -1.24
C THR A 60 -4.00 -7.04 -1.12
N ASP A 61 -3.89 -8.31 -1.41
CA ASP A 61 -5.02 -9.23 -1.36
C ASP A 61 -4.50 -10.64 -1.11
N MET A 62 -5.34 -11.47 -0.51
CA MET A 62 -5.00 -12.87 -0.24
C MET A 62 -4.74 -13.66 -1.53
N ASP A 63 -5.39 -13.26 -2.61
CA ASP A 63 -5.24 -13.92 -3.91
C ASP A 63 -4.24 -13.23 -4.81
N GLY A 64 -3.44 -12.33 -4.27
CA GLY A 64 -2.47 -11.60 -5.06
C GLY A 64 -1.24 -12.42 -5.41
N GLU A 65 -0.38 -11.84 -6.25
CA GLU A 65 0.89 -12.46 -6.61
C GLU A 65 1.80 -12.49 -5.38
N ASN A 66 2.61 -13.55 -5.27
CA ASN A 66 3.52 -13.70 -4.15
C ASN A 66 4.51 -12.52 -4.10
N LEU A 67 4.55 -11.84 -2.96
CA LEU A 67 5.42 -10.69 -2.77
C LEU A 67 6.88 -10.99 -3.09
N TYR A 68 7.36 -12.16 -2.70
CA TYR A 68 8.80 -12.47 -2.82
C TYR A 68 9.25 -12.77 -4.25
N THR A 69 8.33 -13.05 -5.13
CA THR A 69 8.62 -13.27 -6.56
C THR A 69 8.10 -12.13 -7.44
N PHE A 70 7.50 -11.13 -6.84
CA PHE A 70 6.91 -10.03 -7.57
C PHE A 70 7.98 -9.09 -8.13
N ASP A 71 7.85 -8.76 -9.41
CA ASP A 71 8.72 -7.76 -10.05
C ASP A 71 8.11 -6.38 -9.90
N LYS A 72 8.76 -5.56 -9.10
CA LYS A 72 8.27 -4.21 -8.82
C LYS A 72 8.44 -3.31 -10.03
N PRO A 73 7.38 -2.68 -10.53
CA PRO A 73 7.51 -1.61 -11.50
C PRO A 73 8.32 -0.45 -10.94
N GLU A 74 8.85 0.37 -11.80
CA GLU A 74 9.72 1.47 -11.38
C GLU A 74 8.99 2.48 -10.49
N LYS A 75 7.77 2.83 -10.88
CA LYS A 75 6.97 3.79 -10.13
C LYS A 75 5.65 3.16 -9.74
N ILE A 76 5.40 3.07 -8.46
CA ILE A 76 4.21 2.41 -7.95
C ILE A 76 3.49 3.28 -6.92
N ASN A 77 2.20 3.01 -6.80
CA ASN A 77 1.40 3.42 -5.65
C ASN A 77 1.03 2.14 -4.92
N LEU A 78 1.46 2.03 -3.69
CA LEU A 78 1.10 0.89 -2.85
C LEU A 78 -0.12 1.28 -2.03
N ILE A 79 -1.20 0.55 -2.19
CA ILE A 79 -2.47 0.87 -1.56
C ILE A 79 -2.72 -0.10 -0.42
N LEU A 80 -2.84 0.46 0.77
CA LEU A 80 -3.07 -0.31 1.99
C LEU A 80 -4.54 -0.14 2.38
N GLY A 81 -5.24 -1.26 2.45
CA GLY A 81 -6.62 -1.26 2.89
C GLY A 81 -6.74 -1.32 4.39
N ASN A 82 -7.96 -1.12 4.86
CA ASN A 82 -8.29 -1.25 6.26
C ASN A 82 -8.31 -2.73 6.67
N GLU A 83 -7.85 -3.00 7.88
CA GLU A 83 -7.78 -4.36 8.41
C GLU A 83 -9.14 -5.05 8.50
N GLY A 84 -10.20 -4.31 8.79
CA GLY A 84 -11.52 -4.89 8.95
C GLY A 84 -12.31 -5.04 7.67
N ASN A 85 -12.35 -3.98 6.88
CA ASN A 85 -13.23 -3.90 5.72
C ASN A 85 -12.52 -3.95 4.37
N GLY A 86 -11.20 -3.97 4.38
CA GLY A 86 -10.44 -3.93 3.13
C GLY A 86 -10.57 -2.60 2.40
N MET A 87 -10.57 -2.67 1.10
CA MET A 87 -10.71 -1.49 0.25
C MET A 87 -12.14 -1.31 -0.22
N ARG A 88 -12.48 -0.07 -0.55
CA ARG A 88 -13.75 0.20 -1.20
C ARG A 88 -13.73 -0.35 -2.62
N PRO A 89 -14.87 -0.82 -3.13
CA PRO A 89 -14.93 -1.36 -4.50
C PRO A 89 -14.45 -0.38 -5.56
N GLU A 90 -14.70 0.90 -5.38
CA GLU A 90 -14.26 1.93 -6.34
C GLU A 90 -12.74 1.98 -6.43
N THR A 91 -12.07 1.79 -5.30
CA THR A 91 -10.61 1.76 -5.24
C THR A 91 -10.06 0.47 -5.84
N GLU A 92 -10.69 -0.66 -5.54
CA GLU A 92 -10.26 -1.96 -6.06
C GLU A 92 -10.25 -1.99 -7.58
N LYS A 93 -11.22 -1.33 -8.21
CA LYS A 93 -11.30 -1.29 -9.68
C LYS A 93 -10.13 -0.58 -10.32
N LEU A 94 -9.42 0.25 -9.58
CA LEU A 94 -8.30 1.01 -10.10
C LEU A 94 -6.96 0.30 -9.89
N LEU A 95 -6.96 -0.85 -9.22
CA LEU A 95 -5.75 -1.63 -9.00
C LEU A 95 -5.35 -2.35 -10.29
N GLN A 96 -4.10 -2.23 -10.64
CA GLN A 96 -3.56 -2.90 -11.81
C GLN A 96 -2.91 -4.22 -11.45
N LYS A 97 -2.41 -4.33 -10.23
CA LYS A 97 -1.81 -5.54 -9.70
C LYS A 97 -2.14 -5.70 -8.23
N CYS A 98 -2.11 -6.93 -7.76
CA CYS A 98 -2.25 -7.22 -6.32
C CYS A 98 -1.11 -8.14 -5.90
N ILE A 99 -0.62 -7.93 -4.70
CA ILE A 99 0.43 -8.76 -4.10
C ILE A 99 -0.06 -9.32 -2.78
N THR A 100 0.51 -10.44 -2.38
CA THR A 100 0.18 -11.06 -1.11
C THR A 100 1.45 -11.43 -0.35
N ILE A 101 1.38 -11.35 0.97
CA ILE A 101 2.40 -11.90 1.85
C ILE A 101 2.01 -13.34 2.10
N PRO A 102 2.80 -14.33 1.64
CA PRO A 102 2.44 -15.73 1.82
C PRO A 102 2.32 -16.09 3.29
N ARG A 103 1.31 -16.86 3.61
CA ARG A 103 1.13 -17.38 4.97
C ARG A 103 1.67 -18.80 5.01
N PHE A 104 2.66 -19.04 5.85
CA PHE A 104 3.27 -20.34 6.00
C PHE A 104 2.73 -21.12 7.19
N GLY A 105 2.02 -20.46 8.08
CA GLY A 105 1.42 -21.12 9.22
C GLY A 105 0.13 -21.83 8.86
N LYS A 106 -0.26 -22.79 9.71
CA LYS A 106 -1.51 -23.54 9.54
C LYS A 106 -2.70 -22.82 10.17
N ALA A 107 -2.61 -21.52 10.37
CA ALA A 107 -3.66 -20.78 11.03
C ALA A 107 -4.97 -20.89 10.28
N GLN A 108 -6.02 -21.21 11.03
CA GLN A 108 -7.38 -21.25 10.51
C GLN A 108 -8.07 -19.89 10.66
N SER A 109 -7.37 -18.94 11.23
CA SER A 109 -7.91 -17.62 11.49
C SER A 109 -8.05 -16.82 10.22
N THR A 110 -9.11 -16.04 10.15
CA THR A 110 -9.32 -15.08 9.07
C THR A 110 -8.61 -13.77 9.33
N GLU A 111 -7.89 -13.66 10.44
CA GLU A 111 -7.18 -12.45 10.78
C GLU A 111 -6.05 -12.16 9.80
N SER A 112 -5.99 -10.92 9.36
CA SER A 112 -4.90 -10.43 8.53
C SER A 112 -3.81 -9.83 9.41
N LEU A 113 -2.65 -9.62 8.83
CA LEU A 113 -1.58 -8.90 9.52
C LEU A 113 -2.01 -7.46 9.76
N ASN A 114 -1.52 -6.90 10.85
CA ASN A 114 -1.66 -5.48 11.11
C ASN A 114 -1.13 -4.69 9.91
N VAL A 115 -1.82 -3.61 9.54
CA VAL A 115 -1.48 -2.85 8.33
C VAL A 115 -0.05 -2.29 8.39
N SER A 116 0.41 -1.86 9.56
CA SER A 116 1.77 -1.34 9.69
C SER A 116 2.81 -2.44 9.55
N MET A 117 2.52 -3.63 10.10
CA MET A 117 3.40 -4.79 9.94
C MET A 117 3.47 -5.22 8.48
N ALA A 118 2.32 -5.30 7.84
CA ALA A 118 2.26 -5.66 6.42
C ALA A 118 3.03 -4.65 5.57
N ALA A 119 2.84 -3.36 5.84
CA ALA A 119 3.57 -2.32 5.12
C ALA A 119 5.07 -2.47 5.27
N GLY A 120 5.55 -2.74 6.49
CA GLY A 120 6.97 -2.95 6.73
C GLY A 120 7.54 -4.13 5.95
N ILE A 121 6.84 -5.24 5.93
CA ILE A 121 7.26 -6.43 5.21
C ILE A 121 7.30 -6.16 3.69
N ILE A 122 6.24 -5.55 3.17
CA ILE A 122 6.13 -5.27 1.74
C ILE A 122 7.22 -4.29 1.29
N LEU A 123 7.35 -3.18 2.02
CA LEU A 123 8.36 -2.17 1.64
C LEU A 123 9.76 -2.73 1.76
N GLY A 124 10.03 -3.51 2.81
CA GLY A 124 11.33 -4.15 2.97
C GLY A 124 11.68 -5.04 1.79
N GLN A 125 10.72 -5.80 1.28
CA GLN A 125 10.95 -6.67 0.13
C GLN A 125 11.05 -5.87 -1.18
N LEU A 126 10.16 -4.89 -1.39
CA LEU A 126 10.17 -4.12 -2.63
C LEU A 126 11.43 -3.29 -2.81
N PHE A 127 11.97 -2.78 -1.71
CA PHE A 127 13.17 -1.95 -1.76
C PHE A 127 14.46 -2.74 -1.59
N SER A 128 14.39 -4.07 -1.51
CA SER A 128 15.57 -4.93 -1.42
C SER A 128 16.21 -5.23 -2.78
N LYS A 129 15.52 -4.88 -3.85
CA LYS A 129 15.97 -5.20 -5.21
C LYS A 129 16.42 -3.97 -5.97
#